data_231393bf32b73a04b3a2d8b8ca56b5e8
#
_entry.id   231393bf32b73a04b3a2d8b8ca56b5e8
#
_cell.length_a   1.000
_cell.length_b   1.000
_cell.length_c   1.000
_cell.angle_alpha   90.00
_cell.angle_beta   90.00
_cell.angle_gamma   90.00
#
_symmetry.space_group_name_H-M   'P 1'
#
loop_
_entity.id
_entity.type
_entity.pdbx_description
1 polymer ?
#
loop_
_entity_poly.entity_id
_entity_poly.type
_entity_poly.pdbx_seq_one_letter_code
_entity_poly.pdbx_strand_id
1 'polypeptide(L)'
;MADTQNTNVQEQDIHQLLKVKREKLANLQQAGKDPFQITKYDVTHHSTDIKNNFEELEGKTVRIAGRVMSKRVMGKASFCNVQDLPGNIQVYVARDSIGEESYADFKKYDVGDIVGIEGEVFKTKTGEISVHASQVILLSKSLQILPEKFHGLTNTDIRYRQRYTDLIMNQDVKDTFVKRSKIISTIRRYLDGQGFLEVETPMLVSNAGGAAARPFETHYNALDEDVKLRISLELYLKRLIVGGMERVFEIGRVFRNEGLDTRHNPEFTLMELYQAYTDYYGMMDLTENMFRYVAQEVCGTTVIPYAEETIDLGKPFERLTMVDAVKKYAGVDFDQIPDTAAAKKLADEKGVHYEERHAKGDILNLFFEEFVEEHLIQPVFIMDHPVEISPLTKRKPDKPDYVERFELFIYGREMCNAYSELNDPIDQRERFKAQEAALAAGDEEANTTDEDFMNALEIGMPPTGGIGYGIDRLVMLLTNSPAIRDVLLFPTMKSLDKKDQ
;
A
#
# COMPACT_ATOMS: atom_id res chain seq x y z
N MET A 1 -35.73 11.87 -22.90
CA MET A 1 -35.80 13.35 -23.10
C MET A 1 -35.80 14.15 -21.78
N ALA A 2 -36.39 13.68 -20.68
CA ALA A 2 -36.32 14.38 -19.39
C ALA A 2 -34.92 14.37 -18.73
N ASP A 3 -34.21 13.27 -18.87
CA ASP A 3 -32.84 13.13 -18.28
C ASP A 3 -31.80 14.01 -18.98
N THR A 4 -31.92 14.20 -20.30
CA THR A 4 -30.97 15.02 -21.08
C THR A 4 -31.18 16.54 -20.84
N GLN A 5 -32.37 16.96 -20.48
CA GLN A 5 -32.62 18.36 -20.12
C GLN A 5 -32.12 18.69 -18.72
N ASN A 6 -32.21 17.74 -17.79
CA ASN A 6 -31.75 17.93 -16.41
C ASN A 6 -30.20 17.97 -16.33
N THR A 7 -29.50 17.17 -17.14
CA THR A 7 -28.04 17.18 -17.25
C THR A 7 -27.52 18.50 -17.84
N ASN A 8 -28.14 19.03 -18.88
CA ASN A 8 -27.77 20.32 -19.50
C ASN A 8 -27.93 21.52 -18.56
N VAL A 9 -28.98 21.52 -17.71
CA VAL A 9 -29.20 22.58 -16.73
C VAL A 9 -28.13 22.50 -15.62
N GLN A 10 -27.81 21.33 -15.12
CA GLN A 10 -26.76 21.14 -14.11
C GLN A 10 -25.36 21.54 -14.62
N GLU A 11 -25.01 21.21 -15.85
CA GLU A 11 -23.74 21.62 -16.47
C GLU A 11 -23.65 23.15 -16.64
N GLN A 12 -24.72 23.82 -17.05
CA GLN A 12 -24.77 25.27 -17.15
C GLN A 12 -24.61 25.95 -15.80
N ASP A 13 -25.24 25.43 -14.75
CA ASP A 13 -25.11 25.93 -13.38
C ASP A 13 -23.67 25.77 -12.86
N ILE A 14 -23.01 24.64 -13.12
CA ILE A 14 -21.61 24.39 -12.77
C ILE A 14 -20.69 25.39 -13.48
N HIS A 15 -20.84 25.59 -14.78
CA HIS A 15 -20.04 26.57 -15.54
C HIS A 15 -20.21 27.98 -14.99
N GLN A 16 -21.41 28.37 -14.61
CA GLN A 16 -21.67 29.68 -14.02
C GLN A 16 -20.97 29.83 -12.64
N LEU A 17 -21.03 28.81 -11.79
CA LEU A 17 -20.34 28.81 -10.49
C LEU A 17 -18.83 28.90 -10.64
N LEU A 18 -18.22 28.16 -11.57
CA LEU A 18 -16.80 28.23 -11.86
C LEU A 18 -16.37 29.62 -12.36
N LYS A 19 -17.20 30.25 -13.19
CA LYS A 19 -16.98 31.62 -13.66
C LYS A 19 -16.99 32.61 -12.50
N VAL A 20 -17.97 32.53 -11.60
CA VAL A 20 -18.06 33.40 -10.41
C VAL A 20 -16.83 33.24 -9.51
N LYS A 21 -16.31 32.03 -9.32
CA LYS A 21 -15.07 31.82 -8.53
C LYS A 21 -13.86 32.51 -9.17
N ARG A 22 -13.73 32.45 -10.50
CA ARG A 22 -12.66 33.15 -11.23
C ARG A 22 -12.78 34.68 -11.18
N GLU A 23 -14.01 35.20 -11.28
CA GLU A 23 -14.30 36.63 -11.13
C GLU A 23 -13.94 37.11 -9.71
N LYS A 24 -14.26 36.34 -8.67
CA LYS A 24 -13.84 36.65 -7.29
C LYS A 24 -12.33 36.74 -7.14
N LEU A 25 -11.59 35.81 -7.75
CA LEU A 25 -10.12 35.85 -7.76
C LEU A 25 -9.60 37.12 -8.47
N ALA A 26 -10.10 37.41 -9.67
CA ALA A 26 -9.71 38.60 -10.44
C ALA A 26 -9.96 39.88 -9.63
N ASN A 27 -11.09 39.98 -8.93
CA ASN A 27 -11.39 41.14 -8.08
C ASN A 27 -10.41 41.28 -6.90
N LEU A 28 -9.99 40.14 -6.29
CA LEU A 28 -8.97 40.16 -5.24
C LEU A 28 -7.61 40.62 -5.79
N GLN A 29 -7.22 40.12 -6.97
CA GLN A 29 -5.97 40.50 -7.63
C GLN A 29 -5.94 41.99 -7.98
N GLN A 30 -7.03 42.52 -8.54
CA GLN A 30 -7.17 43.96 -8.84
C GLN A 30 -7.13 44.85 -7.58
N ALA A 31 -7.62 44.29 -6.45
CA ALA A 31 -7.56 45.00 -5.15
C ALA A 31 -6.19 44.88 -4.44
N GLY A 32 -5.18 44.27 -5.07
CA GLY A 32 -3.88 44.02 -4.46
C GLY A 32 -3.89 42.95 -3.32
N LYS A 33 -4.92 42.12 -3.28
CA LYS A 33 -5.13 41.05 -2.28
C LYS A 33 -5.01 39.68 -2.90
N ASP A 34 -4.06 39.50 -3.83
CA ASP A 34 -3.87 38.20 -4.51
C ASP A 34 -3.35 37.13 -3.54
N PRO A 35 -4.14 36.07 -3.24
CA PRO A 35 -3.73 35.05 -2.31
C PRO A 35 -2.49 34.26 -2.79
N PHE A 36 -2.25 34.21 -4.09
CA PHE A 36 -1.15 33.44 -4.67
C PHE A 36 0.22 34.14 -4.55
N GLN A 37 0.25 35.39 -4.06
CA GLN A 37 1.49 36.08 -3.69
C GLN A 37 1.98 35.71 -2.27
N ILE A 38 1.15 35.03 -1.47
CA ILE A 38 1.51 34.63 -0.11
C ILE A 38 2.32 33.32 -0.21
N THR A 39 3.58 33.36 0.18
CA THR A 39 4.51 32.24 0.08
C THR A 39 4.69 31.48 1.39
N LYS A 40 4.28 32.04 2.53
CA LYS A 40 4.47 31.45 3.86
C LYS A 40 3.34 31.86 4.81
N TYR A 41 2.94 30.94 5.66
CA TYR A 41 2.10 31.20 6.82
C TYR A 41 2.58 30.33 8.00
N ASP A 42 2.83 30.92 9.15
CA ASP A 42 3.39 30.23 10.31
C ASP A 42 2.25 29.60 11.13
N VAL A 43 2.07 28.29 10.99
CA VAL A 43 1.12 27.50 11.77
C VAL A 43 1.74 27.13 13.12
N THR A 44 1.03 27.36 14.22
CA THR A 44 1.49 27.00 15.57
C THR A 44 0.84 25.73 16.09
N HIS A 45 -0.40 25.45 15.72
CA HIS A 45 -1.19 24.32 16.22
C HIS A 45 -2.06 23.75 15.11
N HIS A 46 -2.32 22.45 15.20
CA HIS A 46 -3.34 21.75 14.41
C HIS A 46 -4.66 21.61 15.18
N SER A 47 -5.73 21.32 14.45
CA SER A 47 -7.09 21.20 15.01
C SER A 47 -7.20 20.23 16.18
N THR A 48 -6.52 19.07 16.10
CA THR A 48 -6.52 18.06 17.15
C THR A 48 -5.65 18.45 18.34
N ASP A 49 -4.55 19.19 18.12
CA ASP A 49 -3.71 19.71 19.21
C ASP A 49 -4.53 20.63 20.11
N ILE A 50 -5.34 21.51 19.49
CA ILE A 50 -6.21 22.44 20.22
C ILE A 50 -7.30 21.68 20.96
N LYS A 51 -7.94 20.71 20.34
CA LYS A 51 -9.03 19.94 20.97
C LYS A 51 -8.53 19.07 22.12
N ASN A 52 -7.38 18.43 21.96
CA ASN A 52 -6.82 17.52 22.96
C ASN A 52 -6.18 18.25 24.15
N ASN A 53 -5.69 19.48 23.93
CA ASN A 53 -5.04 20.28 24.98
C ASN A 53 -5.85 21.54 25.30
N PHE A 54 -7.18 21.47 25.23
CA PHE A 54 -8.06 22.62 25.39
C PHE A 54 -7.83 23.35 26.72
N GLU A 55 -7.72 22.63 27.82
CA GLU A 55 -7.53 23.20 29.18
C GLU A 55 -6.26 24.07 29.27
N GLU A 56 -5.20 23.69 28.53
CA GLU A 56 -3.95 24.46 28.48
C GLU A 56 -4.00 25.62 27.50
N LEU A 57 -4.83 25.52 26.46
CA LEU A 57 -4.88 26.46 25.34
C LEU A 57 -6.05 27.43 25.43
N GLU A 58 -7.01 27.25 26.30
CA GLU A 58 -8.13 28.18 26.50
C GLU A 58 -7.63 29.60 26.76
N GLY A 59 -8.13 30.58 26.04
CA GLY A 59 -7.72 31.98 26.10
C GLY A 59 -6.38 32.29 25.46
N LYS A 60 -5.65 31.30 24.92
CA LYS A 60 -4.38 31.55 24.22
C LYS A 60 -4.60 31.79 22.73
N THR A 61 -3.76 32.64 22.18
CA THR A 61 -3.72 32.90 20.73
C THR A 61 -2.99 31.79 19.99
N VAL A 62 -3.63 31.25 18.96
CA VAL A 62 -3.07 30.22 18.07
C VAL A 62 -3.13 30.68 16.61
N ARG A 63 -2.28 30.09 15.78
CA ARG A 63 -2.32 30.23 14.32
C ARG A 63 -2.58 28.86 13.72
N ILE A 64 -3.69 28.75 12.98
CA ILE A 64 -4.07 27.55 12.26
C ILE A 64 -4.20 27.86 10.76
N ALA A 65 -4.00 26.86 9.93
CA ALA A 65 -4.28 26.96 8.50
C ALA A 65 -4.97 25.69 8.00
N GLY A 66 -5.86 25.85 7.02
CA GLY A 66 -6.56 24.72 6.45
C GLY A 66 -7.63 25.12 5.44
N ARG A 67 -8.37 24.13 4.99
CA ARG A 67 -9.43 24.28 4.00
C ARG A 67 -10.77 24.58 4.66
N VAL A 68 -11.47 25.58 4.14
CA VAL A 68 -12.84 25.89 4.55
C VAL A 68 -13.78 24.80 4.01
N MET A 69 -14.34 23.99 4.90
CA MET A 69 -15.25 22.89 4.55
C MET A 69 -16.74 23.25 4.70
N SER A 70 -17.03 24.25 5.49
CA SER A 70 -18.38 24.83 5.61
C SER A 70 -18.29 26.26 6.11
N LYS A 71 -19.28 27.08 5.73
CA LYS A 71 -19.36 28.46 6.16
C LYS A 71 -20.83 28.88 6.35
N ARG A 72 -21.12 29.51 7.47
CA ARG A 72 -22.43 30.05 7.80
C ARG A 72 -22.31 31.51 8.23
N VAL A 73 -22.88 32.41 7.42
CA VAL A 73 -22.87 33.86 7.67
C VAL A 73 -24.16 34.25 8.40
N MET A 74 -24.03 34.94 9.53
CA MET A 74 -25.15 35.41 10.38
C MET A 74 -24.98 36.90 10.68
N GLY A 75 -25.24 37.75 9.69
CA GLY A 75 -25.12 39.22 9.84
C GLY A 75 -23.70 39.70 10.12
N LYS A 76 -23.40 40.09 11.37
CA LYS A 76 -22.10 40.60 11.82
C LYS A 76 -21.14 39.51 12.30
N ALA A 77 -21.56 38.26 12.33
CA ALA A 77 -20.76 37.14 12.75
C ALA A 77 -20.91 35.98 11.75
N SER A 78 -19.95 35.08 11.74
CA SER A 78 -19.94 33.90 10.91
C SER A 78 -19.28 32.75 11.64
N PHE A 79 -19.66 31.53 11.29
CA PHE A 79 -18.92 30.32 11.64
C PHE A 79 -18.42 29.66 10.38
N CYS A 80 -17.23 29.09 10.43
CA CYS A 80 -16.74 28.16 9.40
C CYS A 80 -16.02 27.00 10.05
N ASN A 81 -15.99 25.85 9.36
CA ASN A 81 -15.13 24.75 9.73
C ASN A 81 -13.90 24.75 8.85
N VAL A 82 -12.71 24.70 9.45
CA VAL A 82 -11.43 24.62 8.80
C VAL A 82 -10.83 23.25 9.01
N GLN A 83 -10.53 22.55 7.91
CA GLN A 83 -9.95 21.21 7.90
C GLN A 83 -8.44 21.31 7.66
N ASP A 84 -7.67 20.63 8.51
CA ASP A 84 -6.23 20.40 8.34
C ASP A 84 -5.91 18.90 8.17
N LEU A 85 -4.65 18.48 8.40
CA LEU A 85 -4.27 17.07 8.28
C LEU A 85 -4.99 16.17 9.29
N PRO A 86 -4.93 16.43 10.61
CA PRO A 86 -5.48 15.52 11.60
C PRO A 86 -7.00 15.64 11.79
N GLY A 87 -7.66 16.70 11.28
CA GLY A 87 -9.08 16.85 11.51
C GLY A 87 -9.67 18.20 11.06
N ASN A 88 -10.58 18.72 11.86
CA ASN A 88 -11.19 20.00 11.61
C ASN A 88 -11.48 20.75 12.92
N ILE A 89 -11.59 22.09 12.83
CA ILE A 89 -11.94 22.94 13.96
C ILE A 89 -12.91 24.02 13.51
N GLN A 90 -13.85 24.34 14.40
CA GLN A 90 -14.77 25.46 14.19
C GLN A 90 -14.04 26.78 14.43
N VAL A 91 -14.32 27.76 13.57
CA VAL A 91 -13.80 29.11 13.71
C VAL A 91 -14.97 30.09 13.75
N TYR A 92 -14.98 30.92 14.77
CA TYR A 92 -15.91 32.05 14.90
C TYR A 92 -15.25 33.33 14.38
N VAL A 93 -15.89 33.96 13.41
CA VAL A 93 -15.38 35.17 12.74
C VAL A 93 -16.39 36.28 12.97
N ALA A 94 -16.04 37.27 13.79
CA ALA A 94 -16.87 38.43 14.07
C ALA A 94 -16.31 39.68 13.37
N ARG A 95 -17.21 40.49 12.79
CA ARG A 95 -16.84 41.76 12.13
C ARG A 95 -16.08 42.68 13.08
N ASP A 96 -16.56 42.75 14.32
CA ASP A 96 -15.98 43.63 15.31
C ASP A 96 -14.58 43.20 15.79
N SER A 97 -14.21 41.92 15.59
CA SER A 97 -12.90 41.33 15.93
C SER A 97 -11.87 41.47 14.81
N ILE A 98 -12.27 41.21 13.54
CA ILE A 98 -11.34 41.22 12.40
C ILE A 98 -11.41 42.54 11.58
N GLY A 99 -12.32 43.42 11.89
CA GLY A 99 -12.57 44.66 11.17
C GLY A 99 -13.57 44.50 10.02
N GLU A 100 -14.20 45.63 9.63
CA GLU A 100 -15.30 45.65 8.67
C GLU A 100 -14.85 45.22 7.25
N GLU A 101 -13.68 45.69 6.80
CA GLU A 101 -13.12 45.38 5.49
C GLU A 101 -12.76 43.88 5.39
N SER A 102 -11.99 43.37 6.35
CA SER A 102 -11.59 41.95 6.40
C SER A 102 -12.81 41.01 6.49
N TYR A 103 -13.85 41.43 7.23
CA TYR A 103 -15.08 40.66 7.32
C TYR A 103 -15.88 40.67 5.99
N ALA A 104 -15.87 41.83 5.28
CA ALA A 104 -16.49 41.93 3.96
C ALA A 104 -15.80 41.00 2.93
N ASP A 105 -14.46 40.89 3.01
CA ASP A 105 -13.71 39.95 2.18
C ASP A 105 -13.96 38.51 2.56
N PHE A 106 -13.92 38.17 3.88
CA PHE A 106 -14.24 36.83 4.37
C PHE A 106 -15.63 36.34 3.91
N LYS A 107 -16.63 37.21 3.87
CA LYS A 107 -17.96 36.84 3.36
C LYS A 107 -17.95 36.39 1.89
N LYS A 108 -16.96 36.84 1.08
CA LYS A 108 -16.81 36.45 -0.32
C LYS A 108 -16.01 35.14 -0.50
N TYR A 109 -15.29 34.69 0.55
CA TYR A 109 -14.56 33.40 0.47
C TYR A 109 -15.55 32.23 0.27
N ASP A 110 -15.08 31.20 -0.40
CA ASP A 110 -15.90 30.05 -0.77
C ASP A 110 -15.50 28.80 0.03
N VAL A 111 -16.41 27.86 0.11
CA VAL A 111 -16.06 26.49 0.51
C VAL A 111 -15.02 25.94 -0.47
N GLY A 112 -13.98 25.31 0.08
CA GLY A 112 -12.81 24.88 -0.67
C GLY A 112 -11.61 25.82 -0.59
N ASP A 113 -11.78 27.10 -0.24
CA ASP A 113 -10.67 28.03 -0.07
C ASP A 113 -9.75 27.59 1.09
N ILE A 114 -8.44 27.90 0.98
CA ILE A 114 -7.48 27.66 2.06
C ILE A 114 -7.23 28.99 2.77
N VAL A 115 -7.36 28.96 4.09
CA VAL A 115 -7.23 30.14 4.93
C VAL A 115 -6.21 29.93 6.04
N GLY A 116 -5.53 31.02 6.43
CA GLY A 116 -4.79 31.16 7.66
C GLY A 116 -5.59 31.98 8.66
N ILE A 117 -5.64 31.52 9.90
CA ILE A 117 -6.44 32.12 10.96
C ILE A 117 -5.58 32.31 12.21
N GLU A 118 -5.51 33.51 12.69
CA GLU A 118 -4.98 33.82 14.02
C GLU A 118 -6.16 34.14 14.94
N GLY A 119 -6.18 33.60 16.15
CA GLY A 119 -7.28 33.81 17.08
C GLY A 119 -7.12 33.11 18.42
N GLU A 120 -8.03 33.39 19.32
CA GLU A 120 -8.06 32.88 20.68
C GLU A 120 -8.87 31.58 20.76
N VAL A 121 -8.33 30.57 21.43
CA VAL A 121 -9.04 29.31 21.70
C VAL A 121 -10.13 29.52 22.74
N PHE A 122 -11.33 29.07 22.45
CA PHE A 122 -12.47 29.18 23.36
C PHE A 122 -13.46 28.04 23.20
N LYS A 123 -14.37 27.92 24.15
CA LYS A 123 -15.47 26.98 24.10
C LYS A 123 -16.79 27.71 23.88
N THR A 124 -17.56 27.31 22.88
CA THR A 124 -18.88 27.90 22.64
C THR A 124 -19.88 27.54 23.73
N LYS A 125 -21.01 28.28 23.80
CA LYS A 125 -22.08 27.97 24.76
C LYS A 125 -22.66 26.55 24.59
N THR A 126 -22.52 25.96 23.41
CA THR A 126 -22.97 24.60 23.09
C THR A 126 -21.89 23.55 23.36
N GLY A 127 -20.71 23.94 23.84
CA GLY A 127 -19.62 23.04 24.21
C GLY A 127 -18.60 22.77 23.11
N GLU A 128 -18.72 23.37 21.91
CA GLU A 128 -17.78 23.15 20.82
C GLU A 128 -16.48 23.97 21.02
N ILE A 129 -15.32 23.27 20.97
CA ILE A 129 -14.01 23.92 21.03
C ILE A 129 -13.73 24.61 19.71
N SER A 130 -13.42 25.89 19.74
CA SER A 130 -13.38 26.77 18.60
C SER A 130 -12.25 27.78 18.70
N VAL A 131 -11.91 28.45 17.58
CA VAL A 131 -11.02 29.59 17.53
C VAL A 131 -11.81 30.84 17.22
N HIS A 132 -11.74 31.87 18.06
CA HIS A 132 -12.27 33.18 17.83
C HIS A 132 -11.26 34.01 17.04
N ALA A 133 -11.49 34.17 15.76
CA ALA A 133 -10.53 34.82 14.86
C ALA A 133 -10.32 36.29 15.20
N SER A 134 -9.08 36.70 15.37
CA SER A 134 -8.59 38.08 15.35
C SER A 134 -8.07 38.49 13.97
N GLN A 135 -7.65 37.51 13.15
CA GLN A 135 -7.23 37.71 11.76
C GLN A 135 -7.65 36.51 10.89
N VAL A 136 -8.04 36.77 9.65
CA VAL A 136 -8.30 35.76 8.61
C VAL A 136 -7.63 36.18 7.32
N ILE A 137 -6.79 35.32 6.78
CA ILE A 137 -6.05 35.55 5.53
C ILE A 137 -6.42 34.46 4.54
N LEU A 138 -6.76 34.84 3.30
CA LEU A 138 -6.92 33.88 2.21
C LEU A 138 -5.54 33.46 1.70
N LEU A 139 -5.18 32.19 1.86
CA LEU A 139 -3.88 31.67 1.43
C LEU A 139 -3.93 31.07 0.03
N SER A 140 -5.11 30.53 -0.37
CA SER A 140 -5.31 29.99 -1.72
C SER A 140 -6.80 29.99 -2.06
N LYS A 141 -7.12 30.39 -3.28
CA LYS A 141 -8.48 30.41 -3.82
C LYS A 141 -8.82 29.10 -4.52
N SER A 142 -9.85 28.42 -4.05
CA SER A 142 -10.39 27.26 -4.75
C SER A 142 -11.17 27.68 -5.99
N LEU A 143 -10.76 27.22 -7.16
CA LEU A 143 -11.42 27.52 -8.44
C LEU A 143 -12.32 26.37 -8.94
N GLN A 144 -12.36 25.25 -8.22
CA GLN A 144 -13.21 24.13 -8.47
C GLN A 144 -14.28 23.99 -7.39
N ILE A 145 -15.32 23.24 -7.67
CA ILE A 145 -16.41 22.92 -6.73
C ILE A 145 -16.05 21.60 -6.07
N LEU A 146 -16.05 21.57 -4.75
CA LEU A 146 -15.94 20.29 -4.02
C LEU A 146 -17.27 19.54 -4.11
N PRO A 147 -17.27 18.20 -4.14
CA PRO A 147 -18.48 17.38 -4.03
C PRO A 147 -19.29 17.75 -2.78
N GLU A 148 -20.61 17.55 -2.85
CA GLU A 148 -21.48 17.85 -1.70
C GLU A 148 -21.17 16.96 -0.50
N LYS A 149 -21.06 17.58 0.68
CA LYS A 149 -20.65 16.94 1.93
C LYS A 149 -21.55 15.77 2.35
N PHE A 150 -22.83 15.80 2.00
CA PHE A 150 -23.80 14.80 2.43
C PHE A 150 -23.82 13.52 1.60
N HIS A 151 -23.31 13.55 0.39
CA HIS A 151 -23.25 12.40 -0.49
C HIS A 151 -21.81 11.89 -0.66
N GLY A 152 -20.80 12.67 -0.22
CA GLY A 152 -19.37 12.37 -0.35
C GLY A 152 -18.96 12.09 -1.79
N LEU A 153 -17.74 11.68 -1.99
CA LEU A 153 -17.30 11.08 -3.24
C LEU A 153 -17.57 9.57 -3.13
N THR A 154 -18.77 9.11 -3.47
CA THR A 154 -19.20 7.72 -3.32
C THR A 154 -18.78 6.82 -4.49
N ASN A 155 -18.59 7.41 -5.68
CA ASN A 155 -18.13 6.66 -6.85
C ASN A 155 -16.66 6.27 -6.69
N THR A 156 -16.41 4.99 -6.53
CA THR A 156 -15.08 4.41 -6.26
C THR A 156 -14.07 4.71 -7.38
N ASP A 157 -14.49 4.69 -8.65
CA ASP A 157 -13.60 5.00 -9.77
C ASP A 157 -13.13 6.46 -9.72
N ILE A 158 -14.04 7.40 -9.45
CA ILE A 158 -13.69 8.81 -9.30
C ILE A 158 -12.78 9.02 -8.07
N ARG A 159 -13.03 8.32 -6.96
CA ARG A 159 -12.17 8.38 -5.76
C ARG A 159 -10.72 7.99 -6.06
N TYR A 160 -10.50 6.95 -6.83
CA TYR A 160 -9.15 6.53 -7.21
C TYR A 160 -8.49 7.49 -8.20
N ARG A 161 -9.24 8.02 -9.18
CA ARG A 161 -8.71 8.97 -10.19
C ARG A 161 -8.45 10.34 -9.63
N GLN A 162 -9.31 10.82 -8.71
CA GLN A 162 -9.21 12.12 -8.06
C GLN A 162 -8.88 11.97 -6.57
N ARG A 163 -7.82 11.25 -6.26
CA ARG A 163 -7.42 10.95 -4.88
C ARG A 163 -7.28 12.21 -4.01
N TYR A 164 -6.82 13.32 -4.58
CA TYR A 164 -6.74 14.58 -3.87
C TYR A 164 -8.12 15.09 -3.41
N THR A 165 -9.18 14.84 -4.17
CA THR A 165 -10.56 15.16 -3.77
C THR A 165 -11.07 14.17 -2.72
N ASP A 166 -10.79 12.90 -2.90
CA ASP A 166 -11.11 11.83 -1.94
C ASP A 166 -10.48 12.11 -0.55
N LEU A 167 -9.21 12.50 -0.50
CA LEU A 167 -8.51 12.91 0.72
C LEU A 167 -9.11 14.16 1.40
N ILE A 168 -9.75 15.05 0.64
CA ILE A 168 -10.44 16.22 1.20
C ILE A 168 -11.79 15.81 1.80
N MET A 169 -12.53 14.94 1.10
CA MET A 169 -13.91 14.61 1.44
C MET A 169 -14.04 13.49 2.48
N ASN A 170 -13.13 12.52 2.46
CA ASN A 170 -13.19 11.29 3.25
C ASN A 170 -12.00 11.23 4.23
N GLN A 171 -12.27 11.48 5.50
CA GLN A 171 -11.21 11.49 6.53
C GLN A 171 -10.61 10.08 6.75
N ASP A 172 -11.43 9.03 6.69
CA ASP A 172 -11.02 7.63 6.79
C ASP A 172 -9.95 7.24 5.75
N VAL A 173 -10.07 7.77 4.52
CA VAL A 173 -9.07 7.58 3.46
C VAL A 173 -7.75 8.26 3.84
N LYS A 174 -7.80 9.46 4.38
CA LYS A 174 -6.61 10.17 4.87
C LYS A 174 -5.94 9.40 6.00
N ASP A 175 -6.73 8.89 6.94
CA ASP A 175 -6.25 8.10 8.09
C ASP A 175 -5.58 6.79 7.62
N THR A 176 -6.09 6.14 6.56
CA THR A 176 -5.47 4.97 5.93
C THR A 176 -4.05 5.28 5.46
N PHE A 177 -3.82 6.41 4.76
CA PHE A 177 -2.48 6.76 4.29
C PHE A 177 -1.54 7.24 5.38
N VAL A 178 -2.05 7.89 6.43
CA VAL A 178 -1.27 8.20 7.63
C VAL A 178 -0.83 6.90 8.33
N LYS A 179 -1.74 5.92 8.48
CA LYS A 179 -1.41 4.60 9.02
C LYS A 179 -0.40 3.87 8.13
N ARG A 180 -0.56 3.88 6.80
CA ARG A 180 0.42 3.30 5.87
C ARG A 180 1.82 3.83 6.11
N SER A 181 1.98 5.15 6.22
CA SER A 181 3.27 5.78 6.51
C SER A 181 3.83 5.31 7.87
N LYS A 182 2.97 5.23 8.89
CA LYS A 182 3.34 4.76 10.22
C LYS A 182 3.75 3.27 10.21
N ILE A 183 3.06 2.42 9.46
CA ILE A 183 3.41 0.99 9.30
C ILE A 183 4.84 0.87 8.76
N ILE A 184 5.13 1.52 7.63
CA ILE A 184 6.46 1.45 6.99
C ILE A 184 7.56 1.97 7.92
N SER A 185 7.34 3.10 8.59
CA SER A 185 8.34 3.63 9.53
C SER A 185 8.52 2.74 10.77
N THR A 186 7.48 2.04 11.19
CA THR A 186 7.55 1.09 12.32
C THR A 186 8.30 -0.18 11.94
N ILE A 187 8.11 -0.70 10.72
CA ILE A 187 8.90 -1.82 10.18
C ILE A 187 10.38 -1.46 10.17
N ARG A 188 10.75 -0.28 9.61
CA ARG A 188 12.14 0.19 9.59
C ARG A 188 12.76 0.24 10.98
N ARG A 189 12.05 0.81 11.94
CA ARG A 189 12.52 0.89 13.34
C ARG A 189 12.68 -0.49 13.96
N TYR A 190 11.80 -1.43 13.68
CA TYR A 190 11.91 -2.81 14.14
C TYR A 190 13.16 -3.48 13.58
N LEU A 191 13.37 -3.41 12.27
CA LEU A 191 14.52 -4.05 11.59
C LEU A 191 15.84 -3.40 11.96
N ASP A 192 15.90 -2.08 12.08
CA ASP A 192 17.09 -1.37 12.59
C ASP A 192 17.45 -1.84 14.00
N GLY A 193 16.44 -1.98 14.89
CA GLY A 193 16.62 -2.55 16.23
C GLY A 193 17.09 -4.02 16.25
N GLN A 194 16.92 -4.77 15.14
CA GLN A 194 17.42 -6.13 14.95
C GLN A 194 18.80 -6.16 14.25
N GLY A 195 19.37 -5.01 13.92
CA GLY A 195 20.68 -4.86 13.29
C GLY A 195 20.66 -5.10 11.77
N PHE A 196 19.51 -4.95 11.10
CA PHE A 196 19.44 -4.96 9.66
C PHE A 196 19.83 -3.59 9.08
N LEU A 197 20.55 -3.62 7.95
CA LEU A 197 20.90 -2.45 7.16
C LEU A 197 19.88 -2.26 6.03
N GLU A 198 19.25 -1.09 5.96
CA GLU A 198 18.46 -0.71 4.79
C GLU A 198 19.39 -0.35 3.63
N VAL A 199 19.15 -0.94 2.47
CA VAL A 199 19.95 -0.73 1.26
C VAL A 199 19.06 -0.39 0.08
N GLU A 200 19.66 0.13 -1.00
CA GLU A 200 18.99 0.40 -2.26
C GLU A 200 19.70 -0.35 -3.38
N THR A 201 18.94 -1.03 -4.23
CA THR A 201 19.43 -1.76 -5.39
C THR A 201 18.78 -1.26 -6.68
N PRO A 202 19.34 -1.56 -7.86
CA PRO A 202 18.83 -1.02 -9.12
C PRO A 202 17.38 -1.39 -9.42
N MET A 203 16.60 -0.42 -9.89
CA MET A 203 15.26 -0.65 -10.48
C MET A 203 15.34 -1.05 -11.96
N LEU A 204 16.35 -0.53 -12.69
CA LEU A 204 16.64 -0.92 -14.06
C LEU A 204 17.68 -2.02 -14.04
N VAL A 205 17.34 -3.17 -14.59
CA VAL A 205 18.17 -4.38 -14.55
C VAL A 205 18.31 -4.96 -15.95
N SER A 206 19.42 -5.62 -16.23
CA SER A 206 19.63 -6.36 -17.48
C SER A 206 18.87 -7.69 -17.46
N ASN A 207 18.80 -8.34 -16.30
CA ASN A 207 18.05 -9.57 -16.07
C ASN A 207 17.07 -9.38 -14.92
N ALA A 208 15.78 -9.61 -15.17
CA ALA A 208 14.73 -9.59 -14.16
C ALA A 208 14.53 -11.03 -13.66
N GLY A 209 14.99 -11.30 -12.44
CA GLY A 209 14.88 -12.61 -11.78
C GLY A 209 14.43 -12.48 -10.32
N GLY A 210 14.32 -13.61 -9.61
CA GLY A 210 13.90 -13.66 -8.22
C GLY A 210 12.39 -13.79 -7.99
N ALA A 211 11.60 -13.89 -9.05
CA ALA A 211 10.16 -14.16 -8.98
C ALA A 211 9.69 -14.79 -10.29
N ALA A 212 8.57 -15.50 -10.26
CA ALA A 212 7.82 -15.90 -11.46
C ALA A 212 6.89 -14.75 -11.84
N ALA A 213 7.32 -13.91 -12.79
CA ALA A 213 6.55 -12.74 -13.22
C ALA A 213 7.08 -12.18 -14.56
N ARG A 214 6.20 -11.61 -15.35
CA ARG A 214 6.56 -10.96 -16.61
C ARG A 214 7.08 -9.53 -16.34
N PRO A 215 8.30 -9.13 -16.78
CA PRO A 215 8.83 -7.79 -16.58
C PRO A 215 8.24 -6.78 -17.57
N PHE A 216 8.30 -5.48 -17.21
CA PHE A 216 8.23 -4.38 -18.15
C PHE A 216 9.60 -4.17 -18.78
N GLU A 217 9.65 -3.92 -20.09
CA GLU A 217 10.86 -3.67 -20.85
C GLU A 217 10.92 -2.21 -21.32
N THR A 218 12.11 -1.65 -21.38
CA THR A 218 12.37 -0.29 -21.88
C THR A 218 13.77 -0.20 -22.48
N HIS A 219 14.03 0.86 -23.24
CA HIS A 219 15.30 1.08 -23.91
C HIS A 219 16.11 2.19 -23.21
N TYR A 220 17.40 1.92 -22.91
CA TYR A 220 18.32 2.90 -22.34
C TYR A 220 19.13 3.57 -23.44
N ASN A 221 18.69 4.73 -23.90
CA ASN A 221 19.22 5.44 -25.05
C ASN A 221 20.74 5.72 -24.99
N ALA A 222 21.29 5.99 -23.80
CA ALA A 222 22.69 6.37 -23.67
C ALA A 222 23.67 5.20 -23.92
N LEU A 223 23.21 3.96 -23.66
CA LEU A 223 23.99 2.74 -23.88
C LEU A 223 23.52 1.97 -25.13
N ASP A 224 22.41 2.37 -25.74
CA ASP A 224 21.74 1.64 -26.84
C ASP A 224 21.42 0.18 -26.45
N GLU A 225 20.88 0.00 -25.22
CA GLU A 225 20.61 -1.31 -24.63
C GLU A 225 19.18 -1.40 -24.13
N ASP A 226 18.57 -2.59 -24.30
CA ASP A 226 17.28 -2.90 -23.70
C ASP A 226 17.47 -3.31 -22.24
N VAL A 227 16.68 -2.71 -21.35
CA VAL A 227 16.69 -2.98 -19.92
C VAL A 227 15.27 -3.29 -19.43
N LYS A 228 15.17 -3.94 -18.29
CA LYS A 228 13.91 -4.34 -17.67
C LYS A 228 13.70 -3.60 -16.36
N LEU A 229 12.44 -3.39 -15.98
CA LEU A 229 12.10 -3.00 -14.62
C LEU A 229 12.12 -4.26 -13.73
N ARG A 230 12.74 -4.17 -12.55
CA ARG A 230 12.88 -5.29 -11.61
C ARG A 230 11.52 -5.85 -11.18
N ILE A 231 11.41 -7.16 -11.06
CA ILE A 231 10.23 -7.88 -10.57
C ILE A 231 10.36 -8.32 -9.11
N SER A 232 11.58 -8.27 -8.55
CA SER A 232 11.99 -8.67 -7.20
C SER A 232 13.27 -7.94 -6.81
N LEU A 233 13.65 -7.99 -5.54
CA LEU A 233 14.87 -7.43 -4.96
C LEU A 233 15.93 -8.51 -4.72
N GLU A 234 15.55 -9.78 -4.78
CA GLU A 234 16.21 -10.97 -4.30
C GLU A 234 17.67 -11.09 -4.75
N LEU A 235 17.92 -11.14 -6.07
CA LEU A 235 19.24 -11.49 -6.59
C LEU A 235 20.32 -10.46 -6.23
N TYR A 236 19.95 -9.18 -6.11
CA TYR A 236 20.87 -8.15 -5.67
C TYR A 236 21.15 -8.22 -4.17
N LEU A 237 20.13 -8.45 -3.34
CA LEU A 237 20.29 -8.56 -1.90
C LEU A 237 21.14 -9.79 -1.52
N LYS A 238 20.98 -10.92 -2.21
CA LYS A 238 21.83 -12.10 -2.04
C LYS A 238 23.30 -11.81 -2.39
N ARG A 239 23.59 -11.00 -3.43
CA ARG A 239 24.96 -10.57 -3.74
C ARG A 239 25.57 -9.75 -2.60
N LEU A 240 24.79 -8.97 -1.86
CA LEU A 240 25.25 -8.24 -0.68
C LEU A 240 25.60 -9.21 0.48
N ILE A 241 24.81 -10.28 0.65
CA ILE A 241 25.14 -11.35 1.60
C ILE A 241 26.47 -12.02 1.23
N VAL A 242 26.71 -12.34 -0.04
CA VAL A 242 28.01 -12.83 -0.52
C VAL A 242 29.13 -11.82 -0.20
N GLY A 243 28.85 -10.53 -0.32
CA GLY A 243 29.77 -9.44 0.01
C GLY A 243 30.02 -9.25 1.51
N GLY A 244 29.39 -10.06 2.38
CA GLY A 244 29.59 -10.01 3.84
C GLY A 244 28.66 -9.06 4.59
N MET A 245 27.62 -8.53 3.96
CA MET A 245 26.56 -7.77 4.64
C MET A 245 25.54 -8.76 5.23
N GLU A 246 25.75 -9.17 6.48
CA GLU A 246 25.06 -10.31 7.10
C GLU A 246 23.54 -10.12 7.30
N ARG A 247 23.05 -8.89 7.35
CA ARG A 247 21.63 -8.55 7.52
C ARG A 247 21.29 -7.34 6.69
N VAL A 248 20.51 -7.52 5.63
CA VAL A 248 20.11 -6.45 4.72
C VAL A 248 18.63 -6.51 4.46
N PHE A 249 18.01 -5.34 4.22
CA PHE A 249 16.66 -5.26 3.71
C PHE A 249 16.50 -4.07 2.75
N GLU A 250 15.54 -4.16 1.88
CA GLU A 250 15.10 -3.05 1.02
C GLU A 250 13.58 -3.00 1.01
N ILE A 251 13.02 -1.79 1.16
CA ILE A 251 11.60 -1.51 0.89
C ILE A 251 11.51 -0.73 -0.41
N GLY A 252 11.08 -1.38 -1.47
CA GLY A 252 11.13 -0.80 -2.81
C GLY A 252 9.90 -1.09 -3.66
N ARG A 253 9.81 -0.37 -4.79
CA ARG A 253 8.86 -0.70 -5.85
C ARG A 253 9.40 -1.83 -6.70
N VAL A 254 8.51 -2.76 -7.02
CA VAL A 254 8.71 -3.80 -8.02
C VAL A 254 7.59 -3.72 -9.05
N PHE A 255 7.84 -4.24 -10.25
CA PHE A 255 7.01 -4.03 -11.43
C PHE A 255 6.71 -5.37 -12.08
N ARG A 256 5.43 -5.74 -12.19
CA ARG A 256 5.01 -6.98 -12.86
C ARG A 256 3.98 -6.67 -13.91
N ASN A 257 4.26 -7.04 -15.15
CA ASN A 257 3.41 -6.78 -16.31
C ASN A 257 2.32 -7.86 -16.43
N GLU A 258 1.46 -7.88 -15.44
CA GLU A 258 0.39 -8.86 -15.25
C GLU A 258 -0.99 -8.20 -15.23
N GLY A 259 -2.00 -8.93 -14.77
CA GLY A 259 -3.37 -8.45 -14.66
C GLY A 259 -3.54 -7.26 -13.69
N LEU A 260 -4.65 -6.54 -13.87
CA LEU A 260 -5.04 -5.41 -13.04
C LEU A 260 -6.40 -5.71 -12.41
N ASP A 261 -6.43 -6.02 -11.11
CA ASP A 261 -7.64 -6.37 -10.37
C ASP A 261 -7.70 -5.70 -8.97
N THR A 262 -8.48 -6.25 -8.05
CA THR A 262 -8.59 -5.76 -6.68
C THR A 262 -7.43 -6.18 -5.79
N ARG A 263 -6.63 -7.15 -6.19
CA ARG A 263 -5.51 -7.73 -5.44
C ARG A 263 -4.15 -7.35 -6.04
N HIS A 264 -4.10 -7.03 -7.35
CA HIS A 264 -2.89 -6.79 -8.12
C HIS A 264 -2.87 -5.39 -8.74
N ASN A 265 -1.70 -4.77 -8.68
CA ASN A 265 -1.38 -3.51 -9.37
C ASN A 265 -0.02 -3.71 -10.05
N PRO A 266 0.20 -3.21 -11.28
CA PRO A 266 1.43 -3.48 -12.05
C PRO A 266 2.70 -2.98 -11.37
N GLU A 267 2.60 -2.05 -10.45
CA GLU A 267 3.65 -1.63 -9.54
C GLU A 267 3.15 -1.68 -8.10
N PHE A 268 3.94 -2.22 -7.18
CA PHE A 268 3.57 -2.35 -5.77
C PHE A 268 4.80 -2.28 -4.87
N THR A 269 4.59 -2.13 -3.56
CA THR A 269 5.67 -2.05 -2.59
C THR A 269 5.95 -3.42 -2.02
N LEU A 270 7.16 -3.91 -2.26
CA LEU A 270 7.72 -5.12 -1.69
C LEU A 270 8.80 -4.75 -0.67
N MET A 271 8.90 -5.50 0.40
CA MET A 271 10.07 -5.52 1.24
C MET A 271 10.69 -6.90 1.16
N GLU A 272 11.97 -6.97 0.85
CA GLU A 272 12.74 -8.19 0.99
C GLU A 272 13.88 -8.00 1.99
N LEU A 273 14.17 -9.02 2.76
CA LEU A 273 15.28 -9.06 3.69
C LEU A 273 15.97 -10.42 3.68
N TYR A 274 17.26 -10.38 3.93
CA TYR A 274 18.13 -11.54 3.97
C TYR A 274 19.01 -11.48 5.20
N GLN A 275 19.14 -12.62 5.87
CA GLN A 275 19.98 -12.77 7.06
C GLN A 275 20.87 -14.01 6.93
N ALA A 276 22.17 -13.82 7.01
CA ALA A 276 23.14 -14.90 7.08
C ALA A 276 23.03 -15.68 8.40
N TYR A 277 23.41 -16.95 8.34
CA TYR A 277 23.46 -17.87 9.49
C TYR A 277 22.11 -18.15 10.16
N THR A 278 21.04 -18.09 9.39
CA THR A 278 19.69 -18.47 9.80
C THR A 278 19.01 -19.29 8.70
N ASP A 279 17.85 -19.84 9.00
CA ASP A 279 17.05 -20.67 8.13
C ASP A 279 15.59 -20.14 8.04
N TYR A 280 14.73 -20.87 7.36
CA TYR A 280 13.32 -20.49 7.21
C TYR A 280 12.55 -20.50 8.54
N TYR A 281 12.97 -21.27 9.56
CA TYR A 281 12.35 -21.18 10.90
C TYR A 281 12.69 -19.86 11.58
N GLY A 282 13.92 -19.38 11.44
CA GLY A 282 14.31 -18.06 11.92
C GLY A 282 13.51 -16.93 11.22
N MET A 283 13.18 -17.11 9.94
CA MET A 283 12.32 -16.18 9.20
C MET A 283 10.87 -16.20 9.69
N MET A 284 10.32 -17.36 10.09
CA MET A 284 9.00 -17.46 10.72
C MET A 284 8.95 -16.67 12.03
N ASP A 285 9.95 -16.86 12.90
CA ASP A 285 10.01 -16.19 14.20
C ASP A 285 10.16 -14.67 14.03
N LEU A 286 10.98 -14.21 13.09
CA LEU A 286 11.12 -12.79 12.75
C LEU A 286 9.78 -12.20 12.26
N THR A 287 9.10 -12.91 11.37
CA THR A 287 7.81 -12.48 10.78
C THR A 287 6.73 -12.35 11.84
N GLU A 288 6.54 -13.37 12.65
CA GLU A 288 5.55 -13.39 13.73
C GLU A 288 5.78 -12.24 14.72
N ASN A 289 7.02 -12.02 15.14
CA ASN A 289 7.37 -10.94 16.06
C ASN A 289 7.21 -9.56 15.41
N MET A 290 7.60 -9.38 14.15
CA MET A 290 7.45 -8.11 13.43
C MET A 290 5.98 -7.76 13.22
N PHE A 291 5.13 -8.69 12.79
CA PHE A 291 3.70 -8.43 12.58
C PHE A 291 3.01 -8.05 13.88
N ARG A 292 3.31 -8.76 14.97
CA ARG A 292 2.82 -8.45 16.32
C ARG A 292 3.27 -7.07 16.78
N TYR A 293 4.54 -6.74 16.60
CA TYR A 293 5.10 -5.43 16.96
C TYR A 293 4.44 -4.29 16.16
N VAL A 294 4.34 -4.43 14.84
CA VAL A 294 3.74 -3.41 13.97
C VAL A 294 2.26 -3.20 14.30
N ALA A 295 1.49 -4.27 14.49
CA ALA A 295 0.09 -4.18 14.88
C ALA A 295 -0.09 -3.43 16.21
N GLN A 296 0.70 -3.78 17.23
CA GLN A 296 0.64 -3.13 18.54
C GLN A 296 1.00 -1.65 18.44
N GLU A 297 2.05 -1.28 17.74
CA GLU A 297 2.51 0.12 17.61
C GLU A 297 1.58 1.00 16.77
N VAL A 298 0.95 0.44 15.75
CA VAL A 298 0.13 1.21 14.80
C VAL A 298 -1.35 1.21 15.18
N CYS A 299 -1.87 0.05 15.60
CA CYS A 299 -3.29 -0.14 15.91
C CYS A 299 -3.58 -0.10 17.42
N GLY A 300 -2.54 -0.18 18.29
CA GLY A 300 -2.69 -0.26 19.74
C GLY A 300 -3.16 -1.64 20.22
N THR A 301 -3.25 -2.63 19.33
CA THR A 301 -3.71 -3.98 19.61
C THR A 301 -3.17 -4.96 18.57
N THR A 302 -3.03 -6.23 18.96
CA THR A 302 -2.70 -7.33 18.03
C THR A 302 -3.93 -8.05 17.50
N VAL A 303 -5.12 -7.69 17.97
CA VAL A 303 -6.41 -8.25 17.52
C VAL A 303 -7.02 -7.27 16.52
N ILE A 304 -6.97 -7.63 15.24
CA ILE A 304 -7.26 -6.74 14.11
C ILE A 304 -8.62 -7.12 13.50
N PRO A 305 -9.60 -6.21 13.42
CA PRO A 305 -10.79 -6.43 12.62
C PRO A 305 -10.43 -6.37 11.12
N TYR A 306 -10.84 -7.36 10.36
CA TYR A 306 -10.65 -7.38 8.91
C TYR A 306 -11.85 -8.05 8.22
N ALA A 307 -12.54 -7.30 7.38
CA ALA A 307 -13.84 -7.67 6.82
C ALA A 307 -14.82 -8.09 7.92
N GLU A 308 -15.43 -9.26 7.83
CA GLU A 308 -16.35 -9.81 8.84
C GLU A 308 -15.63 -10.61 9.95
N GLU A 309 -14.30 -10.72 9.89
CA GLU A 309 -13.51 -11.56 10.77
C GLU A 309 -12.66 -10.73 11.75
N THR A 310 -12.12 -11.43 12.73
CA THR A 310 -11.15 -10.90 13.67
C THR A 310 -9.87 -11.71 13.57
N ILE A 311 -8.77 -11.05 13.20
CA ILE A 311 -7.45 -11.67 13.04
C ILE A 311 -6.63 -11.43 14.30
N ASP A 312 -6.17 -12.49 14.94
CA ASP A 312 -5.38 -12.43 16.17
C ASP A 312 -3.90 -12.67 15.91
N LEU A 313 -3.15 -11.57 15.72
CA LEU A 313 -1.69 -11.60 15.53
C LEU A 313 -0.93 -11.81 16.86
N GLY A 314 -1.62 -11.81 18.00
CA GLY A 314 -1.03 -12.01 19.32
C GLY A 314 -0.77 -13.48 19.67
N LYS A 315 -1.50 -14.41 19.04
CA LYS A 315 -1.30 -15.85 19.21
C LYS A 315 -0.13 -16.36 18.36
N PRO A 316 0.47 -17.52 18.72
CA PRO A 316 1.38 -18.22 17.84
C PRO A 316 0.70 -18.54 16.50
N PHE A 317 1.39 -18.31 15.38
CA PHE A 317 0.88 -18.65 14.07
C PHE A 317 0.93 -20.19 13.86
N GLU A 318 -0.14 -20.75 13.27
CA GLU A 318 -0.17 -22.17 12.93
C GLU A 318 0.94 -22.48 11.91
N ARG A 319 1.58 -23.66 12.06
CA ARG A 319 2.60 -24.17 11.13
C ARG A 319 2.08 -25.48 10.52
N LEU A 320 1.84 -25.50 9.23
CA LEU A 320 1.23 -26.62 8.52
C LEU A 320 1.98 -26.88 7.22
N THR A 321 2.34 -28.15 6.94
CA THR A 321 2.96 -28.46 5.65
C THR A 321 1.91 -28.36 4.53
N MET A 322 2.34 -28.06 3.30
CA MET A 322 1.43 -27.99 2.15
C MET A 322 0.68 -29.33 1.96
N VAL A 323 1.38 -30.47 2.12
CA VAL A 323 0.76 -31.79 2.05
C VAL A 323 -0.30 -31.99 3.12
N ASP A 324 -0.01 -31.63 4.38
CA ASP A 324 -0.98 -31.74 5.47
C ASP A 324 -2.17 -30.80 5.28
N ALA A 325 -1.94 -29.60 4.72
CA ALA A 325 -2.99 -28.65 4.39
C ALA A 325 -3.94 -29.22 3.32
N VAL A 326 -3.40 -29.74 2.22
CA VAL A 326 -4.20 -30.39 1.17
C VAL A 326 -4.92 -31.64 1.71
N LYS A 327 -4.25 -32.40 2.55
CA LYS A 327 -4.89 -33.56 3.23
C LYS A 327 -6.06 -33.14 4.13
N LYS A 328 -5.89 -32.04 4.87
CA LYS A 328 -6.92 -31.50 5.79
C LYS A 328 -8.17 -31.02 5.05
N TYR A 329 -8.00 -30.28 3.95
CA TYR A 329 -9.10 -29.57 3.28
C TYR A 329 -9.61 -30.28 2.02
N ALA A 330 -8.73 -30.93 1.21
CA ALA A 330 -9.12 -31.68 0.01
C ALA A 330 -9.30 -33.17 0.25
N GLY A 331 -8.86 -33.67 1.42
CA GLY A 331 -8.93 -35.12 1.76
C GLY A 331 -7.93 -35.96 0.97
N VAL A 332 -6.87 -35.41 0.43
CA VAL A 332 -5.88 -36.06 -0.43
C VAL A 332 -4.50 -36.00 0.21
N ASP A 333 -3.87 -37.17 0.37
CA ASP A 333 -2.50 -37.29 0.89
C ASP A 333 -1.51 -37.44 -0.27
N PHE A 334 -0.83 -36.32 -0.65
CA PHE A 334 0.12 -36.32 -1.76
C PHE A 334 1.39 -37.16 -1.49
N ASP A 335 1.73 -37.45 -0.24
CA ASP A 335 2.82 -38.39 0.09
C ASP A 335 2.49 -39.85 -0.35
N GLN A 336 1.20 -40.15 -0.55
CA GLN A 336 0.74 -41.44 -1.06
C GLN A 336 0.60 -41.50 -2.59
N ILE A 337 0.74 -40.40 -3.29
CA ILE A 337 0.67 -40.30 -4.75
C ILE A 337 2.06 -40.66 -5.31
N PRO A 338 2.19 -41.76 -6.11
CA PRO A 338 3.50 -42.28 -6.47
C PRO A 338 4.24 -41.45 -7.49
N ASP A 339 3.54 -40.82 -8.46
CA ASP A 339 4.15 -40.15 -9.60
C ASP A 339 3.23 -39.08 -10.23
N THR A 340 3.72 -38.41 -11.22
CA THR A 340 3.01 -37.37 -11.98
C THR A 340 1.76 -37.88 -12.67
N ALA A 341 1.80 -39.10 -13.20
CA ALA A 341 0.64 -39.68 -13.92
C ALA A 341 -0.53 -39.92 -12.95
N ALA A 342 -0.23 -40.43 -11.74
CA ALA A 342 -1.22 -40.61 -10.69
C ALA A 342 -1.78 -39.26 -10.17
N ALA A 343 -0.91 -38.21 -10.07
CA ALA A 343 -1.35 -36.87 -9.69
C ALA A 343 -2.28 -36.25 -10.74
N LYS A 344 -1.95 -36.35 -12.03
CA LYS A 344 -2.79 -35.87 -13.16
C LYS A 344 -4.15 -36.56 -13.16
N LYS A 345 -4.17 -37.89 -13.00
CA LYS A 345 -5.42 -38.66 -12.88
C LYS A 345 -6.28 -38.19 -11.71
N LEU A 346 -5.68 -37.94 -10.57
CA LEU A 346 -6.39 -37.42 -9.41
C LEU A 346 -6.92 -35.97 -9.68
N ALA A 347 -6.17 -35.12 -10.36
CA ALA A 347 -6.62 -33.80 -10.77
C ALA A 347 -7.84 -33.89 -11.68
N ASP A 348 -7.85 -34.83 -12.68
CA ASP A 348 -9.01 -35.06 -13.53
C ASP A 348 -10.24 -35.51 -12.70
N GLU A 349 -10.05 -36.44 -11.74
CA GLU A 349 -11.13 -36.93 -10.87
C GLU A 349 -11.71 -35.83 -9.96
N LYS A 350 -10.90 -34.86 -9.56
CA LYS A 350 -11.29 -33.73 -8.68
C LYS A 350 -11.67 -32.46 -9.43
N GLY A 351 -11.50 -32.41 -10.76
CA GLY A 351 -11.81 -31.26 -11.60
C GLY A 351 -10.77 -30.12 -11.51
N VAL A 352 -9.56 -30.43 -11.06
CA VAL A 352 -8.45 -29.46 -11.01
C VAL A 352 -7.80 -29.36 -12.38
N HIS A 353 -7.75 -28.15 -12.94
CA HIS A 353 -7.15 -27.90 -14.25
C HIS A 353 -5.63 -27.83 -14.15
N TYR A 354 -4.94 -28.49 -15.06
CA TYR A 354 -3.47 -28.47 -15.14
C TYR A 354 -3.01 -28.40 -16.59
N GLU A 355 -1.75 -28.01 -16.82
CA GLU A 355 -1.10 -28.03 -18.10
C GLU A 355 -0.30 -29.33 -18.30
N GLU A 356 -0.05 -29.72 -19.56
CA GLU A 356 0.64 -30.98 -19.85
C GLU A 356 2.07 -31.02 -19.30
N ARG A 357 2.73 -29.87 -19.18
CA ARG A 357 4.07 -29.72 -18.60
C ARG A 357 4.12 -29.89 -17.08
N HIS A 358 2.99 -29.79 -16.37
CA HIS A 358 2.97 -29.86 -14.92
C HIS A 358 3.40 -31.22 -14.40
N ALA A 359 4.31 -31.22 -13.41
CA ALA A 359 4.74 -32.38 -12.64
C ALA A 359 3.89 -32.57 -11.37
N LYS A 360 4.21 -33.55 -10.56
CA LYS A 360 3.48 -33.89 -9.33
C LYS A 360 3.42 -32.69 -8.36
N GLY A 361 4.54 -31.96 -8.22
CA GLY A 361 4.62 -30.82 -7.31
C GLY A 361 3.77 -29.64 -7.77
N ASP A 362 3.72 -29.35 -9.08
CA ASP A 362 2.83 -28.34 -9.63
C ASP A 362 1.35 -28.66 -9.34
N ILE A 363 0.97 -29.95 -9.48
CA ILE A 363 -0.40 -30.37 -9.21
C ILE A 363 -0.73 -30.27 -7.72
N LEU A 364 0.20 -30.58 -6.82
CA LEU A 364 0.02 -30.35 -5.39
C LEU A 364 -0.28 -28.86 -5.11
N ASN A 365 0.44 -27.96 -5.76
CA ASN A 365 0.20 -26.50 -5.63
C ASN A 365 -1.19 -26.10 -6.15
N LEU A 366 -1.61 -26.62 -7.30
CA LEU A 366 -2.96 -26.37 -7.83
C LEU A 366 -4.06 -26.88 -6.88
N PHE A 367 -3.85 -28.02 -6.21
CA PHE A 367 -4.78 -28.49 -5.19
C PHE A 367 -4.80 -27.58 -3.95
N PHE A 368 -3.68 -27.03 -3.58
CA PHE A 368 -3.58 -26.06 -2.50
C PHE A 368 -4.36 -24.79 -2.84
N GLU A 369 -4.13 -24.21 -4.01
CA GLU A 369 -4.83 -23.01 -4.48
C GLU A 369 -6.35 -23.20 -4.54
N GLU A 370 -6.81 -24.35 -5.08
CA GLU A 370 -8.25 -24.62 -5.28
C GLU A 370 -9.00 -24.96 -3.99
N PHE A 371 -8.37 -25.70 -3.06
CA PHE A 371 -9.10 -26.29 -1.92
C PHE A 371 -8.66 -25.76 -0.55
N VAL A 372 -7.56 -25.00 -0.44
CA VAL A 372 -6.98 -24.65 0.86
C VAL A 372 -6.98 -23.17 1.12
N GLU A 373 -6.50 -22.35 0.19
CA GLU A 373 -6.21 -20.93 0.42
C GLU A 373 -7.37 -20.18 1.06
N GLU A 374 -8.59 -20.32 0.53
CA GLU A 374 -9.78 -19.60 1.02
C GLU A 374 -10.17 -19.92 2.47
N HIS A 375 -9.71 -21.06 2.99
CA HIS A 375 -9.97 -21.50 4.36
C HIS A 375 -8.96 -20.97 5.39
N LEU A 376 -7.87 -20.33 4.95
CA LEU A 376 -6.80 -19.85 5.81
C LEU A 376 -7.11 -18.46 6.36
N ILE A 377 -8.03 -18.37 7.32
CA ILE A 377 -8.50 -17.10 7.88
C ILE A 377 -7.50 -16.53 8.90
N GLN A 378 -7.10 -17.34 9.91
CA GLN A 378 -6.11 -16.94 10.90
C GLN A 378 -4.69 -17.11 10.36
N PRO A 379 -3.67 -16.46 10.94
CA PRO A 379 -2.29 -16.57 10.46
C PRO A 379 -1.79 -18.01 10.46
N VAL A 380 -1.38 -18.50 9.29
CA VAL A 380 -0.87 -19.85 9.08
C VAL A 380 0.37 -19.81 8.18
N PHE A 381 1.46 -20.39 8.61
CA PHE A 381 2.62 -20.68 7.77
C PHE A 381 2.38 -22.01 7.03
N ILE A 382 2.27 -21.97 5.71
CA ILE A 382 2.24 -23.15 4.85
C ILE A 382 3.68 -23.46 4.46
N MET A 383 4.15 -24.63 4.88
CA MET A 383 5.55 -25.02 4.84
C MET A 383 5.78 -26.16 3.82
N ASP A 384 7.06 -26.39 3.51
CA ASP A 384 7.51 -27.55 2.76
C ASP A 384 6.86 -27.64 1.37
N HIS A 385 7.09 -26.59 0.59
CA HIS A 385 6.62 -26.48 -0.80
C HIS A 385 7.34 -27.49 -1.72
N PRO A 386 6.73 -27.90 -2.85
CA PRO A 386 7.40 -28.73 -3.84
C PRO A 386 8.60 -28.06 -4.48
N VAL A 387 9.57 -28.88 -4.85
CA VAL A 387 10.81 -28.41 -5.49
C VAL A 387 10.58 -27.80 -6.87
N GLU A 388 9.58 -28.28 -7.59
CA GLU A 388 9.26 -27.86 -8.96
C GLU A 388 8.92 -26.37 -9.03
N ILE A 389 8.23 -25.84 -8.03
CA ILE A 389 7.79 -24.44 -7.95
C ILE A 389 8.73 -23.55 -7.11
N SER A 390 9.93 -24.04 -6.77
CA SER A 390 10.80 -23.35 -5.80
C SER A 390 12.28 -23.32 -6.27
N PRO A 391 12.59 -22.59 -7.37
CA PRO A 391 13.89 -22.69 -8.04
C PRO A 391 15.07 -22.11 -7.26
N LEU A 392 14.85 -21.29 -6.23
CA LEU A 392 15.88 -20.56 -5.47
C LEU A 392 16.05 -21.04 -4.04
N THR A 393 15.37 -22.16 -3.69
CA THR A 393 15.23 -22.65 -2.32
C THR A 393 16.01 -23.94 -2.10
N LYS A 394 16.56 -24.10 -0.90
CA LYS A 394 17.28 -25.29 -0.47
C LYS A 394 16.33 -26.47 -0.28
N ARG A 395 16.71 -27.64 -0.81
CA ARG A 395 15.97 -28.91 -0.59
C ARG A 395 16.02 -29.33 0.88
N LYS A 396 14.95 -29.97 1.33
CA LYS A 396 14.95 -30.65 2.62
C LYS A 396 15.86 -31.88 2.56
N PRO A 397 16.76 -32.08 3.53
CA PRO A 397 17.67 -33.23 3.50
C PRO A 397 16.96 -34.58 3.64
N ASP A 398 15.85 -34.62 4.39
CA ASP A 398 15.06 -35.81 4.69
C ASP A 398 13.96 -36.10 3.67
N LYS A 399 13.52 -35.07 2.93
CA LYS A 399 12.47 -35.16 1.90
C LYS A 399 12.85 -34.30 0.68
N PRO A 400 13.73 -34.73 -0.21
CA PRO A 400 14.32 -33.92 -1.29
C PRO A 400 13.34 -33.48 -2.39
N ASP A 401 12.13 -34.03 -2.43
CA ASP A 401 11.03 -33.56 -3.30
C ASP A 401 10.40 -32.26 -2.80
N TYR A 402 10.72 -31.87 -1.56
CA TYR A 402 10.26 -30.64 -0.91
C TYR A 402 11.43 -29.75 -0.54
N VAL A 403 11.14 -28.46 -0.34
CA VAL A 403 12.13 -27.45 -0.01
C VAL A 403 11.81 -26.76 1.32
N GLU A 404 12.83 -26.15 1.93
CA GLU A 404 12.68 -25.35 3.14
C GLU A 404 12.11 -23.97 2.80
N ARG A 405 10.81 -23.93 2.46
CA ARG A 405 10.04 -22.74 2.10
C ARG A 405 8.77 -22.67 2.91
N PHE A 406 8.34 -21.47 3.23
CA PHE A 406 6.98 -21.22 3.70
C PHE A 406 6.37 -19.99 3.03
N GLU A 407 5.06 -19.97 2.99
CA GLU A 407 4.25 -18.80 2.75
C GLU A 407 3.35 -18.54 3.95
N LEU A 408 3.21 -17.27 4.36
CA LEU A 408 2.26 -16.88 5.40
C LEU A 408 0.93 -16.49 4.75
N PHE A 409 -0.13 -17.19 5.12
CA PHE A 409 -1.49 -16.84 4.73
C PHE A 409 -2.26 -16.20 5.89
N ILE A 410 -3.00 -15.14 5.57
CA ILE A 410 -3.98 -14.50 6.46
C ILE A 410 -5.17 -14.10 5.61
N TYR A 411 -6.37 -14.53 6.00
CA TYR A 411 -7.62 -14.25 5.29
C TYR A 411 -7.57 -14.66 3.81
N GLY A 412 -7.09 -15.87 3.54
CA GLY A 412 -6.95 -16.42 2.20
C GLY A 412 -6.01 -15.63 1.29
N ARG A 413 -5.00 -14.95 1.85
CA ARG A 413 -4.03 -14.14 1.10
C ARG A 413 -2.63 -14.41 1.58
N GLU A 414 -1.74 -14.67 0.65
CA GLU A 414 -0.30 -14.70 0.90
C GLU A 414 0.18 -13.32 1.37
N MET A 415 0.79 -13.26 2.54
CA MET A 415 1.35 -12.05 3.14
C MET A 415 2.85 -11.94 2.92
N CYS A 416 3.54 -13.07 2.92
CA CYS A 416 4.98 -13.16 2.65
C CYS A 416 5.35 -14.56 2.17
N ASN A 417 6.52 -14.64 1.52
CA ASN A 417 7.13 -15.85 1.01
C ASN A 417 8.59 -15.89 1.45
N ALA A 418 9.04 -16.99 2.04
CA ALA A 418 10.36 -17.12 2.64
C ALA A 418 10.93 -18.52 2.53
N TYR A 419 12.25 -18.59 2.53
CA TYR A 419 12.93 -19.87 2.46
C TYR A 419 14.38 -19.83 3.01
N SER A 420 14.92 -21.03 3.26
CA SER A 420 16.37 -21.19 3.35
C SER A 420 16.95 -21.11 1.95
N GLU A 421 17.86 -20.17 1.75
CA GLU A 421 18.40 -19.84 0.43
C GLU A 421 19.23 -20.99 -0.15
N LEU A 422 19.00 -21.31 -1.42
CA LEU A 422 19.86 -22.23 -2.14
C LEU A 422 21.22 -21.56 -2.35
N ASN A 423 22.25 -22.09 -1.68
CA ASN A 423 23.61 -21.59 -1.72
C ASN A 423 24.60 -22.59 -2.35
N ASP A 424 24.10 -23.68 -2.95
CA ASP A 424 24.87 -24.60 -3.77
C ASP A 424 24.83 -24.13 -5.23
N PRO A 425 25.96 -23.63 -5.78
CA PRO A 425 25.97 -23.13 -7.15
C PRO A 425 25.74 -24.22 -8.22
N ILE A 426 26.02 -25.49 -7.88
CA ILE A 426 25.81 -26.61 -8.83
C ILE A 426 24.31 -26.89 -8.95
N ASP A 427 23.61 -27.09 -7.82
CA ASP A 427 22.15 -27.28 -7.82
C ASP A 427 21.43 -26.04 -8.40
N GLN A 428 21.88 -24.83 -8.05
CA GLN A 428 21.30 -23.61 -8.59
C GLN A 428 21.37 -23.53 -10.12
N ARG A 429 22.51 -23.91 -10.70
CA ARG A 429 22.67 -23.93 -12.16
C ARG A 429 21.75 -24.97 -12.83
N GLU A 430 21.51 -26.10 -12.21
CA GLU A 430 20.55 -27.10 -12.69
C GLU A 430 19.12 -26.57 -12.63
N ARG A 431 18.76 -25.84 -11.56
CA ARG A 431 17.44 -25.22 -11.44
C ARG A 431 17.21 -24.14 -12.51
N PHE A 432 18.20 -23.29 -12.78
CA PHE A 432 18.09 -22.30 -13.84
C PHE A 432 17.96 -22.94 -15.24
N LYS A 433 18.67 -24.02 -15.52
CA LYS A 433 18.49 -24.77 -16.78
C LYS A 433 17.06 -25.34 -16.92
N ALA A 434 16.46 -25.79 -15.80
CA ALA A 434 15.08 -26.23 -15.82
C ALA A 434 14.10 -25.08 -16.09
N GLN A 435 14.36 -23.87 -15.53
CA GLN A 435 13.58 -22.65 -15.83
C GLN A 435 13.72 -22.23 -17.29
N GLU A 436 14.92 -22.27 -17.87
CA GLU A 436 15.14 -21.98 -19.30
C GLU A 436 14.42 -22.97 -20.20
N ALA A 437 14.38 -24.25 -19.82
CA ALA A 437 13.61 -25.26 -20.54
C ALA A 437 12.09 -25.01 -20.46
N ALA A 438 11.59 -24.56 -19.30
CA ALA A 438 10.20 -24.18 -19.13
C ALA A 438 9.84 -22.93 -19.97
N LEU A 439 10.72 -21.92 -19.99
CA LEU A 439 10.57 -20.74 -20.85
C LEU A 439 10.52 -21.12 -22.34
N ALA A 440 11.42 -22.02 -22.79
CA ALA A 440 11.42 -22.52 -24.16
C ALA A 440 10.16 -23.35 -24.49
N ALA A 441 9.51 -23.95 -23.48
CA ALA A 441 8.24 -24.67 -23.60
C ALA A 441 7.00 -23.74 -23.52
N GLY A 442 7.18 -22.43 -23.38
CA GLY A 442 6.11 -21.43 -23.39
C GLY A 442 5.69 -20.88 -22.02
N ASP A 443 6.46 -21.14 -20.99
CA ASP A 443 6.24 -20.52 -19.68
C ASP A 443 6.83 -19.10 -19.65
N GLU A 444 6.01 -18.09 -19.91
CA GLU A 444 6.43 -16.68 -19.98
C GLU A 444 6.87 -16.10 -18.61
N GLU A 445 6.62 -16.80 -17.51
CA GLU A 445 6.99 -16.39 -16.14
C GLU A 445 8.32 -17.00 -15.69
N ALA A 446 8.84 -18.00 -16.41
CA ALA A 446 10.12 -18.64 -16.10
C ALA A 446 11.30 -17.69 -16.39
N ASN A 447 12.34 -17.79 -15.55
CA ASN A 447 13.48 -16.90 -15.58
C ASN A 447 14.64 -17.46 -16.43
N THR A 448 15.44 -16.53 -17.00
CA THR A 448 16.72 -16.86 -17.61
C THR A 448 17.82 -16.88 -16.56
N THR A 449 18.92 -17.61 -16.83
CA THR A 449 20.09 -17.65 -15.95
C THR A 449 20.72 -16.25 -15.83
N ASP A 450 20.95 -15.82 -14.58
CA ASP A 450 21.77 -14.64 -14.28
C ASP A 450 23.19 -15.10 -13.98
N GLU A 451 24.11 -14.97 -14.96
CA GLU A 451 25.50 -15.44 -14.83
C GLU A 451 26.29 -14.65 -13.78
N ASP A 452 25.97 -13.37 -13.54
CA ASP A 452 26.64 -12.60 -12.49
C ASP A 452 26.20 -13.07 -11.10
N PHE A 453 24.92 -13.42 -10.93
CA PHE A 453 24.47 -14.07 -9.71
C PHE A 453 25.10 -15.46 -9.51
N MET A 454 25.24 -16.25 -10.58
CA MET A 454 25.93 -17.54 -10.51
C MET A 454 27.39 -17.38 -10.09
N ASN A 455 28.11 -16.41 -10.66
CA ASN A 455 29.49 -16.09 -10.25
C ASN A 455 29.55 -15.67 -8.77
N ALA A 456 28.59 -14.91 -8.28
CA ALA A 456 28.53 -14.54 -6.86
C ALA A 456 28.34 -15.78 -5.97
N LEU A 457 27.46 -16.72 -6.33
CA LEU A 457 27.27 -17.96 -5.59
C LEU A 457 28.54 -18.83 -5.57
N GLU A 458 29.30 -18.89 -6.67
CA GLU A 458 30.57 -19.62 -6.78
C GLU A 458 31.67 -19.00 -5.91
N ILE A 459 31.63 -17.70 -5.60
CA ILE A 459 32.52 -17.07 -4.60
C ILE A 459 32.17 -17.60 -3.20
N GLY A 460 30.91 -17.92 -2.93
CA GLY A 460 30.44 -18.52 -1.69
C GLY A 460 29.40 -17.64 -0.96
N MET A 461 28.21 -18.16 -0.80
CA MET A 461 27.16 -17.57 0.02
C MET A 461 26.99 -18.36 1.31
N PRO A 462 27.01 -17.74 2.50
CA PRO A 462 26.76 -18.46 3.75
C PRO A 462 25.33 -19.02 3.80
N PRO A 463 25.04 -19.98 4.70
CA PRO A 463 23.64 -20.34 5.00
C PRO A 463 22.85 -19.08 5.32
N THR A 464 21.73 -18.89 4.64
CA THR A 464 20.96 -17.63 4.67
C THR A 464 19.48 -17.92 4.66
N GLY A 465 18.72 -17.23 5.50
CA GLY A 465 17.27 -17.14 5.38
C GLY A 465 16.87 -15.85 4.67
N GLY A 466 15.95 -15.94 3.73
CA GLY A 466 15.39 -14.81 3.00
C GLY A 466 13.88 -14.78 3.05
N ILE A 467 13.30 -13.59 2.92
CA ILE A 467 11.86 -13.40 2.92
C ILE A 467 11.43 -12.15 2.16
N GLY A 468 10.36 -12.27 1.39
CA GLY A 468 9.67 -11.17 0.73
C GLY A 468 8.29 -10.91 1.34
N TYR A 469 8.01 -9.64 1.68
CA TYR A 469 6.72 -9.20 2.25
C TYR A 469 5.97 -8.30 1.30
N GLY A 470 4.71 -8.61 1.04
CA GLY A 470 3.80 -7.70 0.37
C GLY A 470 3.37 -6.56 1.30
N ILE A 471 4.08 -5.44 1.27
CA ILE A 471 3.78 -4.29 2.16
C ILE A 471 2.37 -3.76 1.94
N ASP A 472 1.89 -3.71 0.69
CA ASP A 472 0.53 -3.27 0.41
C ASP A 472 -0.50 -4.20 1.05
N ARG A 473 -0.28 -5.52 1.04
CA ARG A 473 -1.16 -6.52 1.70
C ARG A 473 -1.17 -6.36 3.22
N LEU A 474 -0.01 -6.11 3.85
CA LEU A 474 0.06 -5.83 5.28
C LEU A 474 -0.68 -4.53 5.64
N VAL A 475 -0.56 -3.49 4.82
CA VAL A 475 -1.31 -2.25 5.00
C VAL A 475 -2.82 -2.50 4.86
N MET A 476 -3.25 -3.27 3.84
CA MET A 476 -4.66 -3.65 3.68
C MET A 476 -5.20 -4.32 4.94
N LEU A 477 -4.47 -5.29 5.50
CA LEU A 477 -4.85 -5.98 6.73
C LEU A 477 -5.00 -5.00 7.92
N LEU A 478 -3.99 -4.19 8.19
CA LEU A 478 -3.96 -3.30 9.36
C LEU A 478 -4.86 -2.06 9.23
N THR A 479 -5.39 -1.78 8.04
CA THR A 479 -6.32 -0.66 7.79
C THR A 479 -7.74 -1.11 7.43
N ASN A 480 -8.00 -2.41 7.46
CA ASN A 480 -9.27 -3.01 7.03
C ASN A 480 -9.67 -2.54 5.61
N SER A 481 -8.73 -2.57 4.68
CA SER A 481 -8.94 -2.16 3.30
C SER A 481 -9.10 -3.38 2.39
N PRO A 482 -10.23 -3.55 1.68
CA PRO A 482 -10.51 -4.77 0.91
C PRO A 482 -9.71 -4.87 -0.40
N ALA A 483 -9.32 -3.73 -0.99
CA ALA A 483 -8.64 -3.70 -2.28
C ALA A 483 -7.28 -2.98 -2.20
N ILE A 484 -6.31 -3.41 -3.02
CA ILE A 484 -4.98 -2.80 -3.09
C ILE A 484 -5.05 -1.31 -3.49
N ARG A 485 -6.04 -0.93 -4.30
CA ARG A 485 -6.27 0.47 -4.71
C ARG A 485 -6.65 1.39 -3.54
N ASP A 486 -7.19 0.84 -2.47
CA ASP A 486 -7.54 1.62 -1.27
C ASP A 486 -6.30 2.09 -0.51
N VAL A 487 -5.21 1.32 -0.61
CA VAL A 487 -3.94 1.59 0.09
C VAL A 487 -2.85 2.17 -0.81
N LEU A 488 -3.14 2.38 -2.09
CA LEU A 488 -2.28 3.10 -3.03
C LEU A 488 -2.80 4.52 -3.24
N LEU A 489 -1.92 5.54 -3.09
CA LEU A 489 -2.33 6.94 -3.31
C LEU A 489 -2.82 7.17 -4.74
N PHE A 490 -2.07 6.69 -5.71
CA PHE A 490 -2.39 6.81 -7.13
C PHE A 490 -2.29 5.42 -7.79
N PRO A 491 -3.34 4.59 -7.68
CA PRO A 491 -3.35 3.27 -8.31
C PRO A 491 -3.42 3.40 -9.84
N THR A 492 -2.89 2.40 -10.54
CA THR A 492 -3.06 2.30 -11.98
C THR A 492 -4.53 2.09 -12.33
N MET A 493 -5.05 2.90 -13.24
CA MET A 493 -6.44 2.86 -13.70
C MET A 493 -6.49 2.71 -15.21
N LYS A 494 -7.48 1.97 -15.72
CA LYS A 494 -7.75 1.96 -17.18
C LYS A 494 -8.01 3.37 -17.67
N SER A 495 -7.49 3.72 -18.85
CA SER A 495 -7.81 4.99 -19.51
C SER A 495 -9.32 5.11 -19.71
N LEU A 496 -9.87 6.29 -19.52
CA LEU A 496 -11.24 6.59 -19.91
C LEU A 496 -11.27 6.69 -21.44
N ASP A 497 -12.28 6.07 -22.07
CA ASP A 497 -12.51 6.29 -23.48
C ASP A 497 -12.80 7.77 -23.75
N LYS A 498 -12.40 8.29 -24.93
CA LYS A 498 -12.59 9.72 -25.28
C LYS A 498 -14.06 10.18 -25.25
N LYS A 499 -15.01 9.25 -25.09
CA LYS A 499 -16.44 9.53 -24.95
C LYS A 499 -16.87 9.79 -23.50
N ASP A 500 -16.02 9.41 -22.53
CA ASP A 500 -16.30 9.54 -21.10
C ASP A 500 -15.51 10.70 -20.45
N GLN A 501 -14.76 11.46 -21.26
CA GLN A 501 -14.07 12.71 -20.90
C GLN A 501 -14.93 13.92 -21.30
#